data_2e51a9de8167b3691cbdf84ebb650973
#
_entry.id   2e51a9de8167b3691cbdf84ebb650973
#
_cell.length_a   1.000
_cell.length_b   1.000
_cell.length_c   1.000
_cell.angle_alpha   90.00
_cell.angle_beta   90.00
_cell.angle_gamma   90.00
#
_symmetry.space_group_name_H-M   'P 1'
#
loop_
_entity.id
_entity.type
_entity.pdbx_description
1 polymer ?
#
loop_
_entity_poly.entity_id
_entity_poly.type
_entity_poly.pdbx_seq_one_letter_code
_entity_poly.pdbx_strand_id
1 'polypeptide(L)'
;MKILYALQGTGNGHIARANELIPKFKQVAEVDVFVSGNNTQLPLDGFYKQNKGLSLFYSKKGGLDYKKIVVKNSLTQFSRAILNFPIQEYDLIINDYEPITAYAAKWHGKKIIGLSHQAAIFYENVPKPPGKHPVSKLIFKKYAPTDISYGFHFQKYHDDIFYPILRQQIKQLQTVTGSYFLVYLPSFNDVVLQKILTQIPEVHWLIFSPFKKNPERYLNVSFYPIDQELFFKKLAAAQGVLCGAGFEFPAEVLYLKKMLYVIPIKGQFEQYCNYAALTKMGVSGSEDLNVSKIRNWIDSQKIITVDFEDESEKIIEKVFINNPL
;
A
#
# COMPACT_ATOMS: atom_id res chain seq x y z
N MET A 1 -8.46 11.27 -26.69
CA MET A 1 -7.60 11.65 -25.55
C MET A 1 -6.79 10.43 -25.14
N LYS A 2 -5.50 10.61 -24.99
CA LYS A 2 -4.56 9.55 -24.58
C LYS A 2 -3.99 9.85 -23.21
N ILE A 3 -4.25 8.94 -22.25
CA ILE A 3 -3.81 9.05 -20.86
C ILE A 3 -2.63 8.13 -20.62
N LEU A 4 -1.65 8.62 -19.86
CA LEU A 4 -0.64 7.78 -19.21
C LEU A 4 -1.05 7.55 -17.76
N TYR A 5 -1.25 6.29 -17.36
CA TYR A 5 -1.38 5.90 -15.95
C TYR A 5 -0.06 5.27 -15.50
N ALA A 6 0.72 6.02 -14.74
CA ALA A 6 2.03 5.59 -14.26
C ALA A 6 1.97 5.23 -12.78
N LEU A 7 2.50 4.06 -12.40
CA LEU A 7 2.45 3.58 -11.03
C LEU A 7 3.75 2.94 -10.56
N GLN A 8 3.97 3.03 -9.25
CA GLN A 8 5.11 2.42 -8.58
C GLN A 8 4.89 0.92 -8.39
N GLY A 9 5.80 0.10 -8.93
CA GLY A 9 5.78 -1.37 -8.82
C GLY A 9 6.55 -1.92 -7.61
N THR A 10 6.58 -1.19 -6.49
CA THR A 10 7.21 -1.63 -5.25
C THR A 10 6.14 -1.85 -4.17
N GLY A 11 5.62 -3.07 -4.12
CA GLY A 11 4.52 -3.43 -3.24
C GLY A 11 3.20 -3.62 -3.97
N ASN A 12 2.29 -4.36 -3.34
CA ASN A 12 1.05 -4.80 -3.96
C ASN A 12 -0.05 -3.72 -4.00
N GLY A 13 0.06 -2.67 -3.17
CA GLY A 13 -1.00 -1.67 -3.01
C GLY A 13 -1.28 -0.87 -4.27
N HIS A 14 -0.25 -0.33 -4.92
CA HIS A 14 -0.39 0.42 -6.17
C HIS A 14 -1.02 -0.43 -7.28
N ILE A 15 -0.60 -1.71 -7.39
CA ILE A 15 -1.16 -2.64 -8.37
C ILE A 15 -2.65 -2.93 -8.06
N ALA A 16 -2.98 -3.18 -6.79
CA ALA A 16 -4.35 -3.44 -6.37
C ALA A 16 -5.28 -2.26 -6.75
N ARG A 17 -4.87 -1.03 -6.45
CA ARG A 17 -5.61 0.18 -6.82
C ARG A 17 -5.69 0.40 -8.33
N ALA A 18 -4.59 0.18 -9.05
CA ALA A 18 -4.54 0.33 -10.49
C ALA A 18 -5.50 -0.64 -11.21
N ASN A 19 -5.59 -1.90 -10.78
CA ASN A 19 -6.52 -2.88 -11.33
C ASN A 19 -7.99 -2.47 -11.19
N GLU A 20 -8.33 -1.68 -10.16
CA GLU A 20 -9.69 -1.17 -9.97
C GLU A 20 -9.96 0.13 -10.76
N LEU A 21 -8.95 1.02 -10.88
CA LEU A 21 -9.14 2.34 -11.50
C LEU A 21 -8.90 2.34 -13.02
N ILE A 22 -7.89 1.61 -13.52
CA ILE A 22 -7.55 1.61 -14.95
C ILE A 22 -8.73 1.18 -15.84
N PRO A 23 -9.51 0.13 -15.53
CA PRO A 23 -10.68 -0.24 -16.32
C PRO A 23 -11.71 0.89 -16.43
N LYS A 24 -11.88 1.69 -15.38
CA LYS A 24 -12.81 2.84 -15.37
C LYS A 24 -12.28 4.00 -16.22
N PHE A 25 -10.98 4.31 -16.15
CA PHE A 25 -10.36 5.30 -17.05
C PHE A 25 -10.44 4.87 -18.52
N LYS A 26 -10.31 3.57 -18.82
CA LYS A 26 -10.47 3.03 -20.18
C LYS A 26 -11.87 3.15 -20.77
N GLN A 27 -12.89 3.38 -19.95
CA GLN A 27 -14.25 3.64 -20.44
C GLN A 27 -14.39 5.04 -21.05
N VAL A 28 -13.52 5.97 -20.68
CA VAL A 28 -13.62 7.40 -21.06
C VAL A 28 -12.44 7.91 -21.88
N ALA A 29 -11.34 7.13 -21.96
CA ALA A 29 -10.14 7.51 -22.72
C ALA A 29 -9.31 6.29 -23.12
N GLU A 30 -8.38 6.49 -24.07
CA GLU A 30 -7.28 5.57 -24.34
C GLU A 30 -6.25 5.64 -23.20
N VAL A 31 -5.91 4.51 -22.57
CA VAL A 31 -5.02 4.48 -21.41
C VAL A 31 -3.84 3.57 -21.67
N ASP A 32 -2.65 4.17 -21.70
CA ASP A 32 -1.38 3.46 -21.59
C ASP A 32 -0.96 3.35 -20.14
N VAL A 33 -0.40 2.20 -19.77
CA VAL A 33 0.06 1.93 -18.40
C VAL A 33 1.57 1.79 -18.36
N PHE A 34 2.18 2.45 -17.37
CA PHE A 34 3.61 2.36 -17.11
C PHE A 34 3.88 1.96 -15.66
N VAL A 35 4.73 0.95 -15.47
CA VAL A 35 5.10 0.46 -14.12
C VAL A 35 6.60 0.62 -13.94
N SER A 36 7.03 1.29 -12.88
CA SER A 36 8.44 1.28 -12.46
C SER A 36 8.65 0.53 -11.16
N GLY A 37 9.57 -0.43 -11.18
CA GLY A 37 9.83 -1.36 -10.07
C GLY A 37 9.46 -2.81 -10.39
N ASN A 38 10.04 -3.76 -9.64
CA ASN A 38 9.91 -5.20 -9.93
C ASN A 38 9.51 -6.03 -8.70
N ASN A 39 9.00 -5.43 -7.64
CA ASN A 39 8.78 -6.11 -6.35
C ASN A 39 7.30 -6.36 -6.04
N THR A 40 6.47 -6.55 -7.06
CA THR A 40 5.05 -6.87 -6.88
C THR A 40 4.81 -8.38 -6.99
N GLN A 41 3.90 -8.89 -6.19
CA GLN A 41 3.41 -10.27 -6.26
C GLN A 41 2.04 -10.36 -6.94
N LEU A 42 1.34 -9.23 -7.07
CA LEU A 42 0.06 -9.16 -7.79
C LEU A 42 0.32 -8.89 -9.28
N PRO A 43 -0.37 -9.58 -10.18
CA PRO A 43 -0.39 -9.24 -11.59
C PRO A 43 -1.12 -7.91 -11.81
N LEU A 44 -0.67 -7.15 -12.80
CA LEU A 44 -1.42 -6.04 -13.35
C LEU A 44 -2.17 -6.55 -14.59
N ASP A 45 -3.46 -6.29 -14.66
CA ASP A 45 -4.29 -6.75 -15.76
C ASP A 45 -4.03 -5.95 -17.04
N GLY A 46 -3.78 -6.67 -18.15
CA GLY A 46 -3.54 -6.07 -19.46
C GLY A 46 -2.08 -5.77 -19.77
N PHE A 47 -1.88 -5.11 -20.92
CA PHE A 47 -0.53 -4.74 -21.40
C PHE A 47 -0.04 -3.47 -20.71
N TYR A 48 1.23 -3.46 -20.33
CA TYR A 48 1.90 -2.29 -19.75
C TYR A 48 3.39 -2.26 -20.12
N LYS A 49 3.95 -1.05 -20.16
CA LYS A 49 5.40 -0.86 -20.28
C LYS A 49 6.02 -0.91 -18.88
N GLN A 50 7.10 -1.66 -18.73
CA GLN A 50 7.79 -1.81 -17.44
C GLN A 50 9.22 -1.29 -17.51
N ASN A 51 9.65 -0.64 -16.41
CA ASN A 51 11.04 -0.25 -16.17
C ASN A 51 11.47 -0.72 -14.79
N LYS A 52 12.77 -0.98 -14.59
CA LYS A 52 13.30 -1.35 -13.27
C LYS A 52 13.08 -0.27 -12.21
N GLY A 53 12.97 0.99 -12.63
CA GLY A 53 12.71 2.12 -11.74
C GLY A 53 13.71 2.23 -10.58
N LEU A 54 13.30 2.90 -9.52
CA LEU A 54 14.00 2.91 -8.25
C LEU A 54 13.41 1.83 -7.33
N SER A 55 14.20 0.81 -7.04
CA SER A 55 13.80 -0.29 -6.15
C SER A 55 14.05 0.07 -4.69
N LEU A 56 13.08 -0.22 -3.82
CA LEU A 56 13.24 -0.15 -2.38
C LEU A 56 13.78 -1.49 -1.86
N PHE A 57 14.78 -1.43 -0.99
CA PHE A 57 15.36 -2.62 -0.37
C PHE A 57 15.14 -2.58 1.13
N TYR A 58 14.80 -3.74 1.71
CA TYR A 58 14.58 -3.90 3.13
C TYR A 58 15.76 -4.60 3.80
N SER A 59 16.06 -4.21 5.04
CA SER A 59 17.05 -4.87 5.88
C SER A 59 16.47 -6.14 6.51
N LYS A 60 17.35 -7.04 6.98
CA LYS A 60 16.92 -8.25 7.72
C LYS A 60 16.13 -7.97 9.00
N LYS A 61 16.18 -6.74 9.51
CA LYS A 61 15.45 -6.28 10.71
C LYS A 61 14.13 -5.58 10.38
N GLY A 62 13.63 -5.68 9.14
CA GLY A 62 12.34 -5.14 8.72
C GLY A 62 12.30 -3.62 8.48
N GLY A 63 13.45 -2.94 8.35
CA GLY A 63 13.53 -1.52 7.98
C GLY A 63 14.08 -1.29 6.58
N LEU A 64 13.99 -0.06 6.04
CA LEU A 64 14.60 0.32 4.76
C LEU A 64 16.13 0.24 4.82
N ASP A 65 16.74 -0.35 3.80
CA ASP A 65 18.19 -0.41 3.63
C ASP A 65 18.65 0.68 2.66
N TYR A 66 18.86 1.88 3.19
CA TYR A 66 19.25 3.05 2.41
C TYR A 66 20.57 2.85 1.65
N LYS A 67 21.52 2.08 2.19
CA LYS A 67 22.79 1.78 1.49
C LYS A 67 22.53 0.97 0.24
N LYS A 68 21.70 -0.08 0.33
CA LYS A 68 21.33 -0.87 -0.84
C LYS A 68 20.49 -0.09 -1.84
N ILE A 69 19.61 0.81 -1.39
CA ILE A 69 18.83 1.66 -2.28
C ILE A 69 19.75 2.52 -3.14
N VAL A 70 20.77 3.15 -2.54
CA VAL A 70 21.71 4.00 -3.28
C VAL A 70 22.64 3.18 -4.20
N VAL A 71 23.19 2.07 -3.70
CA VAL A 71 24.19 1.27 -4.45
C VAL A 71 23.57 0.45 -5.59
N LYS A 72 22.35 -0.07 -5.41
CA LYS A 72 21.72 -0.95 -6.41
C LYS A 72 20.90 -0.22 -7.47
N ASN A 73 20.56 1.04 -7.25
CA ASN A 73 19.87 1.86 -8.25
C ASN A 73 20.88 2.60 -9.12
N SER A 74 20.85 2.38 -10.43
CA SER A 74 21.71 3.09 -11.38
C SER A 74 21.15 4.48 -11.68
N LEU A 75 21.76 5.53 -11.13
CA LEU A 75 21.37 6.92 -11.38
C LEU A 75 21.46 7.29 -12.88
N THR A 76 22.43 6.74 -13.60
CA THR A 76 22.57 6.99 -15.04
C THR A 76 21.42 6.37 -15.85
N GLN A 77 20.99 5.14 -15.51
CA GLN A 77 19.83 4.49 -16.13
C GLN A 77 18.55 5.26 -15.78
N PHE A 78 18.41 5.70 -14.54
CA PHE A 78 17.27 6.50 -14.11
C PHE A 78 17.17 7.82 -14.85
N SER A 79 18.27 8.59 -14.95
CA SER A 79 18.31 9.85 -15.72
C SER A 79 18.03 9.64 -17.20
N ARG A 80 18.57 8.58 -17.79
CA ARG A 80 18.28 8.23 -19.21
C ARG A 80 16.81 7.86 -19.41
N ALA A 81 16.20 7.13 -18.48
CA ALA A 81 14.79 6.79 -18.54
C ALA A 81 13.89 8.04 -18.47
N ILE A 82 14.24 9.04 -17.65
CA ILE A 82 13.55 10.33 -17.58
C ILE A 82 13.65 11.11 -18.89
N LEU A 83 14.88 11.28 -19.40
CA LEU A 83 15.12 12.11 -20.58
C LEU A 83 14.50 11.53 -21.86
N ASN A 84 14.45 10.21 -21.98
CA ASN A 84 13.94 9.51 -23.17
C ASN A 84 12.49 9.04 -23.02
N PHE A 85 11.81 9.39 -21.93
CA PHE A 85 10.42 8.98 -21.73
C PHE A 85 9.52 9.75 -22.72
N PRO A 86 8.67 9.08 -23.53
CA PRO A 86 7.86 9.74 -24.54
C PRO A 86 6.63 10.46 -23.95
N ILE A 87 6.86 11.32 -22.95
CA ILE A 87 5.82 11.95 -22.14
C ILE A 87 4.94 12.90 -22.97
N GLN A 88 5.48 13.42 -24.10
CA GLN A 88 4.77 14.34 -24.98
C GLN A 88 3.63 13.68 -25.76
N GLU A 89 3.62 12.35 -25.88
CA GLU A 89 2.58 11.59 -26.57
C GLU A 89 1.24 11.57 -25.82
N TYR A 90 1.22 12.02 -24.56
CA TYR A 90 0.05 11.94 -23.69
C TYR A 90 -0.58 13.30 -23.45
N ASP A 91 -1.92 13.32 -23.52
CA ASP A 91 -2.73 14.51 -23.22
C ASP A 91 -2.83 14.71 -21.70
N LEU A 92 -2.95 13.62 -20.94
CA LEU A 92 -3.08 13.62 -19.49
C LEU A 92 -2.15 12.58 -18.86
N ILE A 93 -1.49 12.95 -17.75
CA ILE A 93 -0.59 12.09 -17.02
C ILE A 93 -1.12 11.92 -15.59
N ILE A 94 -1.47 10.68 -15.24
CA ILE A 94 -1.88 10.27 -13.90
C ILE A 94 -0.72 9.50 -13.28
N ASN A 95 -0.31 9.90 -12.09
CA ASN A 95 0.86 9.36 -11.42
C ASN A 95 0.52 8.80 -10.03
N ASP A 96 0.65 7.50 -9.88
CA ASP A 96 0.56 6.82 -8.59
C ASP A 96 1.95 6.61 -7.99
N TYR A 97 2.54 7.74 -7.56
CA TYR A 97 3.81 7.82 -6.86
C TYR A 97 5.01 7.24 -7.65
N GLU A 98 5.01 7.40 -8.98
CA GLU A 98 6.02 6.87 -9.88
C GLU A 98 7.05 7.95 -10.25
N PRO A 99 8.37 7.78 -9.95
CA PRO A 99 9.33 8.86 -10.08
C PRO A 99 9.80 9.15 -11.51
N ILE A 100 9.87 8.17 -12.43
CA ILE A 100 10.39 8.40 -13.78
C ILE A 100 9.48 9.37 -14.51
N THR A 101 8.18 9.09 -14.57
CA THR A 101 7.21 9.94 -15.27
C THR A 101 7.00 11.26 -14.57
N ALA A 102 7.08 11.30 -13.23
CA ALA A 102 7.01 12.55 -12.48
C ALA A 102 8.14 13.52 -12.87
N TYR A 103 9.37 13.02 -12.96
CA TYR A 103 10.51 13.84 -13.38
C TYR A 103 10.55 14.09 -14.90
N ALA A 104 10.06 13.15 -15.73
CA ALA A 104 9.93 13.36 -17.17
C ALA A 104 8.92 14.47 -17.48
N ALA A 105 7.74 14.45 -16.82
CA ALA A 105 6.75 15.51 -16.96
C ALA A 105 7.34 16.88 -16.57
N LYS A 106 8.01 16.96 -15.44
CA LYS A 106 8.68 18.18 -14.99
C LYS A 106 9.77 18.65 -15.97
N TRP A 107 10.58 17.74 -16.53
CA TRP A 107 11.63 18.07 -17.48
C TRP A 107 11.08 18.63 -18.79
N HIS A 108 9.97 18.07 -19.28
CA HIS A 108 9.34 18.45 -20.53
C HIS A 108 8.20 19.49 -20.37
N GLY A 109 8.00 20.05 -19.18
CA GLY A 109 6.98 21.08 -18.93
C GLY A 109 5.53 20.57 -19.07
N LYS A 110 5.29 19.26 -18.90
CA LYS A 110 3.94 18.66 -18.91
C LYS A 110 3.34 18.70 -17.51
N LYS A 111 2.05 19.04 -17.42
CA LYS A 111 1.29 18.93 -16.18
C LYS A 111 1.08 17.46 -15.79
N ILE A 112 1.14 17.17 -14.51
CA ILE A 112 0.97 15.83 -13.96
C ILE A 112 0.07 15.81 -12.75
N ILE A 113 -0.85 14.85 -12.71
CA ILE A 113 -1.79 14.64 -11.61
C ILE A 113 -1.30 13.48 -10.77
N GLY A 114 -1.06 13.74 -9.49
CA GLY A 114 -0.84 12.70 -8.48
C GLY A 114 -2.17 12.10 -8.05
N LEU A 115 -2.26 10.77 -8.14
CA LEU A 115 -3.41 10.01 -7.68
C LEU A 115 -2.91 8.84 -6.83
N SER A 116 -2.60 9.10 -5.56
CA SER A 116 -1.92 8.12 -4.71
C SER A 116 -2.26 8.31 -3.23
N HIS A 117 -2.10 7.25 -2.44
CA HIS A 117 -2.18 7.37 -0.99
C HIS A 117 -1.12 8.35 -0.44
N GLN A 118 0.07 8.33 -1.02
CA GLN A 118 1.19 9.20 -0.60
C GLN A 118 0.85 10.68 -0.74
N ALA A 119 0.02 11.05 -1.72
CA ALA A 119 -0.45 12.42 -1.90
C ALA A 119 -1.26 12.91 -0.69
N ALA A 120 -2.09 12.06 -0.08
CA ALA A 120 -2.88 12.41 1.10
C ALA A 120 -2.01 12.80 2.31
N ILE A 121 -0.86 12.15 2.49
CA ILE A 121 0.01 12.36 3.66
C ILE A 121 0.54 13.79 3.77
N PHE A 122 0.59 14.54 2.66
CA PHE A 122 1.08 15.92 2.68
C PHE A 122 0.06 16.96 3.14
N TYR A 123 -1.23 16.64 3.17
CA TYR A 123 -2.25 17.54 3.70
C TYR A 123 -2.03 17.78 5.21
N GLU A 124 -2.31 19.01 5.66
CA GLU A 124 -1.97 19.47 7.00
C GLU A 124 -2.66 18.66 8.09
N ASN A 125 -3.95 18.41 7.92
CA ASN A 125 -4.80 17.74 8.91
C ASN A 125 -4.62 16.22 8.98
N VAL A 126 -3.88 15.62 8.05
CA VAL A 126 -3.63 14.16 8.05
C VAL A 126 -2.69 13.81 9.20
N PRO A 127 -3.02 12.81 10.02
CA PRO A 127 -2.19 12.37 11.14
C PRO A 127 -0.77 12.00 10.72
N LYS A 128 0.19 12.43 11.50
CA LYS A 128 1.63 12.18 11.27
C LYS A 128 2.26 11.64 12.54
N PRO A 129 3.35 10.86 12.42
CA PRO A 129 4.06 10.36 13.59
C PRO A 129 4.60 11.53 14.44
N PRO A 130 4.66 11.37 15.77
CA PRO A 130 5.27 12.36 16.64
C PRO A 130 6.77 12.51 16.32
N GLY A 131 7.31 13.69 16.59
CA GLY A 131 8.72 14.01 16.36
C GLY A 131 9.01 14.68 15.02
N LYS A 132 10.27 15.04 14.84
CA LYS A 132 10.75 15.70 13.61
C LYS A 132 11.36 14.66 12.66
N HIS A 133 10.74 14.44 11.52
CA HIS A 133 11.24 13.57 10.45
C HIS A 133 11.58 14.37 9.17
N PRO A 134 12.42 15.45 9.24
CA PRO A 134 12.57 16.38 8.13
C PRO A 134 13.16 15.73 6.88
N VAL A 135 14.16 14.88 7.07
CA VAL A 135 14.86 14.20 5.94
C VAL A 135 13.91 13.19 5.27
N SER A 136 13.26 12.33 6.04
CA SER A 136 12.32 11.35 5.49
C SER A 136 11.15 12.03 4.79
N LYS A 137 10.61 13.09 5.37
CA LYS A 137 9.54 13.89 4.77
C LYS A 137 9.98 14.55 3.46
N LEU A 138 11.21 15.11 3.44
CA LEU A 138 11.74 15.74 2.23
C LEU A 138 11.94 14.73 1.10
N ILE A 139 12.57 13.58 1.40
CA ILE A 139 12.79 12.50 0.42
C ILE A 139 11.43 12.04 -0.12
N PHE A 140 10.47 11.77 0.77
CA PHE A 140 9.15 11.33 0.41
C PHE A 140 8.42 12.33 -0.48
N LYS A 141 8.49 13.64 -0.16
CA LYS A 141 7.89 14.72 -0.97
C LYS A 141 8.55 14.88 -2.34
N LYS A 142 9.87 14.65 -2.43
CA LYS A 142 10.64 14.83 -3.66
C LYS A 142 10.70 13.55 -4.52
N TYR A 143 10.19 12.43 -4.04
CA TYR A 143 10.27 11.16 -4.75
C TYR A 143 9.53 11.16 -6.09
N ALA A 144 8.28 11.59 -6.09
CA ALA A 144 7.44 11.71 -7.29
C ALA A 144 6.64 13.03 -7.21
N PRO A 145 7.22 14.17 -7.63
CA PRO A 145 6.54 15.47 -7.55
C PRO A 145 5.42 15.56 -8.58
N THR A 146 4.29 16.15 -8.19
CA THR A 146 3.12 16.36 -9.03
C THR A 146 2.61 17.80 -8.89
N ASP A 147 1.89 18.31 -9.92
CA ASP A 147 1.34 19.67 -9.94
C ASP A 147 0.01 19.74 -9.19
N ILE A 148 -0.86 18.76 -9.42
CA ILE A 148 -2.14 18.59 -8.75
C ILE A 148 -2.08 17.22 -8.04
N SER A 149 -2.66 17.14 -6.84
CA SER A 149 -2.59 15.91 -6.06
C SER A 149 -3.95 15.56 -5.48
N TYR A 150 -4.40 14.35 -5.79
CA TYR A 150 -5.55 13.70 -5.16
C TYR A 150 -5.05 12.53 -4.32
N GLY A 151 -5.51 12.47 -3.08
CA GLY A 151 -5.05 11.48 -2.11
C GLY A 151 -6.08 10.40 -1.82
N PHE A 152 -5.60 9.26 -1.31
CA PHE A 152 -6.44 8.24 -0.68
C PHE A 152 -6.12 8.15 0.81
N HIS A 153 -7.12 8.05 1.67
CA HIS A 153 -6.88 7.89 3.09
C HIS A 153 -8.03 7.15 3.81
N PHE A 154 -7.78 6.63 5.01
CA PHE A 154 -8.79 5.97 5.84
C PHE A 154 -9.92 6.92 6.30
N GLN A 155 -9.66 8.21 6.33
CA GLN A 155 -10.63 9.27 6.65
C GLN A 155 -10.39 10.46 5.73
N LYS A 156 -11.46 11.21 5.44
CA LYS A 156 -11.38 12.44 4.65
C LYS A 156 -10.94 13.60 5.53
N TYR A 157 -9.73 14.05 5.30
CA TYR A 157 -9.16 15.24 5.96
C TYR A 157 -9.18 16.49 5.07
N HIS A 158 -9.55 16.31 3.79
CA HIS A 158 -9.64 17.36 2.76
C HIS A 158 -10.54 16.88 1.61
N ASP A 159 -11.09 17.81 0.82
CA ASP A 159 -11.99 17.52 -0.33
C ASP A 159 -11.26 16.78 -1.48
N ASP A 160 -9.93 16.86 -1.53
CA ASP A 160 -9.08 16.15 -2.47
C ASP A 160 -8.59 14.79 -1.94
N ILE A 161 -9.14 14.33 -0.82
CA ILE A 161 -8.83 13.03 -0.26
C ILE A 161 -10.06 12.13 -0.38
N PHE A 162 -9.88 11.01 -1.05
CA PHE A 162 -10.89 9.98 -1.26
C PHE A 162 -10.69 8.80 -0.30
N TYR A 163 -11.73 8.00 -0.12
CA TYR A 163 -11.64 6.74 0.59
C TYR A 163 -10.77 5.72 -0.16
N PRO A 164 -10.29 4.66 0.53
CA PRO A 164 -9.51 3.60 -0.10
C PRO A 164 -10.27 2.93 -1.25
N ILE A 165 -9.58 2.67 -2.34
CA ILE A 165 -10.12 1.86 -3.44
C ILE A 165 -9.98 0.39 -3.06
N LEU A 166 -11.10 -0.24 -2.76
CA LEU A 166 -11.14 -1.64 -2.35
C LEU A 166 -11.25 -2.57 -3.56
N ARG A 167 -10.47 -3.63 -3.55
CA ARG A 167 -10.53 -4.68 -4.58
C ARG A 167 -11.91 -5.30 -4.65
N GLN A 168 -12.40 -5.57 -5.86
CA GLN A 168 -13.71 -6.18 -6.07
C GLN A 168 -13.84 -7.53 -5.36
N GLN A 169 -12.75 -8.31 -5.34
CA GLN A 169 -12.71 -9.58 -4.62
C GLN A 169 -12.96 -9.41 -3.11
N ILE A 170 -12.49 -8.32 -2.51
CA ILE A 170 -12.73 -8.01 -1.09
C ILE A 170 -14.20 -7.64 -0.85
N LYS A 171 -14.78 -6.82 -1.74
CA LYS A 171 -16.20 -6.41 -1.64
C LYS A 171 -17.16 -7.59 -1.73
N GLN A 172 -16.78 -8.65 -2.44
CA GLN A 172 -17.59 -9.86 -2.64
C GLN A 172 -17.40 -10.93 -1.57
N LEU A 173 -16.41 -10.77 -0.66
CA LEU A 173 -16.16 -11.75 0.39
C LEU A 173 -17.32 -11.84 1.39
N GLN A 174 -17.86 -13.02 1.55
CA GLN A 174 -18.76 -13.33 2.66
C GLN A 174 -17.93 -13.64 3.90
N THR A 175 -18.00 -12.78 4.90
CA THR A 175 -17.24 -12.93 6.13
C THR A 175 -17.95 -13.83 7.11
N VAL A 176 -17.17 -14.71 7.75
CA VAL A 176 -17.59 -15.50 8.92
C VAL A 176 -16.58 -15.29 10.05
N THR A 177 -16.98 -15.53 11.27
CA THR A 177 -16.05 -15.45 12.41
C THR A 177 -15.49 -16.84 12.70
N GLY A 178 -14.23 -17.05 12.35
CA GLY A 178 -13.50 -18.28 12.69
C GLY A 178 -12.78 -18.18 14.04
N SER A 179 -11.97 -19.18 14.33
CA SER A 179 -11.25 -19.33 15.61
C SER A 179 -9.75 -19.07 15.51
N TYR A 180 -9.29 -18.31 14.51
CA TYR A 180 -7.88 -18.02 14.29
C TYR A 180 -7.63 -16.56 13.92
N PHE A 181 -6.40 -16.12 14.17
CA PHE A 181 -5.91 -14.82 13.73
C PHE A 181 -4.99 -14.98 12.50
N LEU A 182 -5.21 -14.17 11.47
CA LEU A 182 -4.38 -14.13 10.28
C LEU A 182 -3.21 -13.17 10.49
N VAL A 183 -2.01 -13.57 10.07
CA VAL A 183 -0.79 -12.76 10.15
C VAL A 183 -0.21 -12.55 8.77
N TYR A 184 0.00 -11.29 8.38
CA TYR A 184 0.69 -10.92 7.16
C TYR A 184 1.74 -9.83 7.44
N LEU A 185 2.95 -10.28 7.75
CA LEU A 185 4.10 -9.44 8.11
C LEU A 185 5.35 -9.85 7.30
N PRO A 186 5.34 -9.67 5.97
CA PRO A 186 6.41 -10.15 5.09
C PRO A 186 7.78 -9.48 5.34
N SER A 187 7.81 -8.39 6.10
CA SER A 187 9.04 -7.72 6.53
C SER A 187 9.74 -8.41 7.71
N PHE A 188 9.06 -9.35 8.38
CA PHE A 188 9.61 -10.10 9.50
C PHE A 188 10.05 -11.51 9.07
N ASN A 189 11.11 -12.00 9.69
CA ASN A 189 11.55 -13.39 9.51
C ASN A 189 10.60 -14.35 10.22
N ASP A 190 10.27 -15.49 9.59
CA ASP A 190 9.37 -16.52 10.10
C ASP A 190 9.78 -17.04 11.49
N VAL A 191 11.10 -17.17 11.76
CA VAL A 191 11.60 -17.61 13.06
C VAL A 191 11.25 -16.62 14.16
N VAL A 192 11.30 -15.30 13.85
CA VAL A 192 10.92 -14.25 14.81
C VAL A 192 9.41 -14.29 15.06
N LEU A 193 8.59 -14.41 14.02
CA LEU A 193 7.14 -14.52 14.15
C LEU A 193 6.76 -15.76 14.97
N GLN A 194 7.33 -16.91 14.65
CA GLN A 194 7.11 -18.16 15.40
C GLN A 194 7.45 -18.01 16.87
N LYS A 195 8.67 -17.50 17.19
CA LYS A 195 9.14 -17.32 18.57
C LYS A 195 8.21 -16.42 19.41
N ILE A 196 7.65 -15.38 18.82
CA ILE A 196 6.79 -14.42 19.51
C ILE A 196 5.37 -14.96 19.64
N LEU A 197 4.79 -15.50 18.57
CA LEU A 197 3.39 -15.89 18.55
C LEU A 197 3.11 -17.21 19.29
N THR A 198 4.10 -18.09 19.40
CA THR A 198 3.98 -19.29 20.26
C THR A 198 3.91 -18.95 21.76
N GLN A 199 4.27 -17.74 22.17
CA GLN A 199 4.08 -17.28 23.56
C GLN A 199 2.62 -16.88 23.87
N ILE A 200 1.72 -16.93 22.86
CA ILE A 200 0.28 -16.67 22.99
C ILE A 200 -0.46 -17.95 22.56
N PRO A 201 -0.39 -19.04 23.35
CA PRO A 201 -0.89 -20.36 22.97
C PRO A 201 -2.41 -20.46 22.95
N GLU A 202 -3.11 -19.51 23.56
CA GLU A 202 -4.56 -19.44 23.67
C GLU A 202 -5.29 -19.19 22.35
N VAL A 203 -4.55 -18.78 21.30
CA VAL A 203 -5.10 -18.56 19.97
C VAL A 203 -4.30 -19.29 18.90
N HIS A 204 -4.93 -19.61 17.78
CA HIS A 204 -4.28 -20.16 16.60
C HIS A 204 -3.87 -19.05 15.65
N TRP A 205 -2.59 -19.04 15.25
CA TRP A 205 -2.00 -18.09 14.32
C TRP A 205 -1.81 -18.70 12.94
N LEU A 206 -2.26 -18.00 11.91
CA LEU A 206 -2.18 -18.41 10.53
C LEU A 206 -1.36 -17.38 9.75
N ILE A 207 -0.13 -17.72 9.40
CA ILE A 207 0.86 -16.81 8.82
C ILE A 207 1.02 -17.09 7.33
N PHE A 208 0.81 -16.08 6.48
CA PHE A 208 1.21 -16.13 5.10
C PHE A 208 2.62 -15.58 4.94
N SER A 209 3.54 -16.41 4.45
CA SER A 209 4.97 -16.08 4.35
C SER A 209 5.51 -16.26 2.94
N PRO A 210 6.26 -15.27 2.41
CA PRO A 210 6.93 -15.40 1.11
C PRO A 210 8.11 -16.37 1.15
N PHE A 211 8.52 -16.83 2.33
CA PHE A 211 9.64 -17.76 2.51
C PHE A 211 9.20 -19.23 2.55
N LYS A 212 7.91 -19.51 2.57
CA LYS A 212 7.36 -20.87 2.58
C LYS A 212 6.93 -21.32 1.19
N LYS A 213 7.20 -22.58 0.88
CA LYS A 213 6.73 -23.24 -0.35
C LYS A 213 5.58 -24.21 -0.08
N ASN A 214 5.52 -24.75 1.13
CA ASN A 214 4.49 -25.68 1.58
C ASN A 214 3.94 -25.25 2.93
N PRO A 215 2.70 -25.62 3.28
CA PRO A 215 2.17 -25.41 4.62
C PRO A 215 2.99 -26.14 5.68
N GLU A 216 3.26 -25.47 6.78
CA GLU A 216 3.97 -26.02 7.95
C GLU A 216 3.25 -25.62 9.22
N ARG A 217 3.23 -26.49 10.23
CA ARG A 217 2.64 -26.20 11.54
C ARG A 217 3.64 -26.42 12.66
N TYR A 218 3.68 -25.47 13.59
CA TYR A 218 4.44 -25.58 14.82
C TYR A 218 3.62 -25.06 15.99
N LEU A 219 3.22 -25.95 16.91
CA LEU A 219 2.32 -25.65 18.02
C LEU A 219 1.01 -24.96 17.53
N ASN A 220 0.75 -23.77 18.03
CA ASN A 220 -0.42 -22.94 17.69
C ASN A 220 -0.17 -22.03 16.47
N VAL A 221 0.95 -22.17 15.76
CA VAL A 221 1.32 -21.36 14.58
C VAL A 221 1.33 -22.23 13.32
N SER A 222 0.59 -21.82 12.30
CA SER A 222 0.61 -22.45 10.96
C SER A 222 1.12 -21.45 9.93
N PHE A 223 2.08 -21.89 9.11
CA PHE A 223 2.61 -21.11 7.99
C PHE A 223 2.02 -21.60 6.67
N TYR A 224 1.74 -20.69 5.78
CA TYR A 224 1.28 -20.96 4.43
C TYR A 224 2.10 -20.18 3.42
N PRO A 225 2.35 -20.72 2.22
CA PRO A 225 2.88 -19.94 1.10
C PRO A 225 1.90 -18.83 0.70
N ILE A 226 2.41 -17.81 -0.01
CA ILE A 226 1.55 -16.78 -0.57
C ILE A 226 0.76 -17.38 -1.73
N ASP A 227 -0.54 -17.52 -1.52
CA ASP A 227 -1.54 -17.94 -2.50
C ASP A 227 -2.74 -17.02 -2.36
N GLN A 228 -3.17 -16.38 -3.43
CA GLN A 228 -4.17 -15.31 -3.37
C GLN A 228 -5.56 -15.85 -3.02
N GLU A 229 -5.96 -16.95 -3.59
CA GLU A 229 -7.28 -17.54 -3.35
C GLU A 229 -7.40 -18.05 -1.92
N LEU A 230 -6.39 -18.81 -1.47
CA LEU A 230 -6.33 -19.29 -0.10
C LEU A 230 -6.25 -18.12 0.91
N PHE A 231 -5.51 -17.05 0.57
CA PHE A 231 -5.42 -15.86 1.40
C PHE A 231 -6.78 -15.22 1.63
N PHE A 232 -7.56 -15.00 0.57
CA PHE A 232 -8.89 -14.40 0.69
C PHE A 232 -9.86 -15.31 1.45
N LYS A 233 -9.84 -16.60 1.19
CA LYS A 233 -10.64 -17.59 1.92
C LYS A 233 -10.32 -17.56 3.43
N LYS A 234 -9.04 -17.50 3.78
CA LYS A 234 -8.59 -17.43 5.18
C LYS A 234 -8.86 -16.07 5.81
N LEU A 235 -8.72 -14.97 5.05
CA LEU A 235 -9.07 -13.64 5.52
C LEU A 235 -10.56 -13.52 5.84
N ALA A 236 -11.43 -14.03 5.00
CA ALA A 236 -12.88 -14.02 5.21
C ALA A 236 -13.28 -14.69 6.52
N ALA A 237 -12.60 -15.78 6.90
CA ALA A 237 -12.90 -16.57 8.09
C ALA A 237 -12.02 -16.22 9.31
N ALA A 238 -11.09 -15.25 9.23
CA ALA A 238 -10.28 -14.84 10.37
C ALA A 238 -11.12 -14.08 11.41
N GLN A 239 -10.81 -14.25 12.70
CA GLN A 239 -11.35 -13.43 13.78
C GLN A 239 -10.73 -12.04 13.78
N GLY A 240 -9.43 -11.96 13.51
CA GLY A 240 -8.68 -10.73 13.41
C GLY A 240 -7.42 -10.88 12.58
N VAL A 241 -6.79 -9.75 12.28
CA VAL A 241 -5.61 -9.66 11.41
C VAL A 241 -4.50 -8.86 12.08
N LEU A 242 -3.31 -9.42 12.11
CA LEU A 242 -2.08 -8.76 12.52
C LEU A 242 -1.22 -8.54 11.27
N CYS A 243 -1.00 -7.27 10.89
CA CYS A 243 -0.30 -6.96 9.64
C CYS A 243 0.59 -5.72 9.71
N GLY A 244 1.30 -5.43 8.64
CA GLY A 244 2.03 -4.18 8.50
C GLY A 244 1.10 -2.97 8.40
N ALA A 245 1.58 -1.78 8.81
CA ALA A 245 0.83 -0.54 8.70
C ALA A 245 0.87 0.05 7.26
N GLY A 246 0.68 -0.81 6.25
CA GLY A 246 0.43 -0.37 4.87
C GLY A 246 -0.90 0.38 4.77
N PHE A 247 -1.31 0.72 3.55
CA PHE A 247 -2.57 1.43 3.35
C PHE A 247 -3.69 0.48 2.92
N GLU A 248 -3.53 -0.22 1.80
CA GLU A 248 -4.61 -1.00 1.19
C GLU A 248 -5.07 -2.17 2.06
N PHE A 249 -4.15 -3.00 2.55
CA PHE A 249 -4.54 -4.18 3.30
C PHE A 249 -5.22 -3.86 4.65
N PRO A 250 -4.73 -2.91 5.48
CA PRO A 250 -5.48 -2.44 6.63
C PRO A 250 -6.88 -1.89 6.30
N ALA A 251 -7.04 -1.16 5.17
CA ALA A 251 -8.34 -0.67 4.74
C ALA A 251 -9.30 -1.83 4.40
N GLU A 252 -8.82 -2.86 3.72
CA GLU A 252 -9.60 -4.06 3.42
C GLU A 252 -10.02 -4.81 4.68
N VAL A 253 -9.13 -4.93 5.67
CA VAL A 253 -9.44 -5.57 6.96
C VAL A 253 -10.50 -4.80 7.74
N LEU A 254 -10.41 -3.46 7.75
CA LEU A 254 -11.43 -2.59 8.36
C LEU A 254 -12.78 -2.72 7.66
N TYR A 255 -12.79 -2.72 6.31
CA TYR A 255 -14.00 -2.91 5.52
C TYR A 255 -14.70 -4.24 5.84
N LEU A 256 -13.92 -5.33 5.98
CA LEU A 256 -14.42 -6.64 6.35
C LEU A 256 -14.84 -6.75 7.83
N LYS A 257 -14.78 -5.66 8.60
CA LYS A 257 -15.13 -5.58 10.02
C LYS A 257 -14.40 -6.63 10.86
N LYS A 258 -13.11 -6.83 10.59
CA LYS A 258 -12.24 -7.72 11.38
C LYS A 258 -11.46 -6.93 12.44
N MET A 259 -11.13 -7.58 13.55
CA MET A 259 -10.18 -7.02 14.50
C MET A 259 -8.85 -6.75 13.77
N LEU A 260 -8.24 -5.59 13.97
CA LEU A 260 -7.01 -5.19 13.29
C LEU A 260 -5.92 -4.79 14.30
N TYR A 261 -4.73 -5.34 14.10
CA TYR A 261 -3.51 -4.92 14.78
C TYR A 261 -2.42 -4.62 13.75
N VAL A 262 -1.80 -3.44 13.85
CA VAL A 262 -0.82 -2.99 12.86
C VAL A 262 0.56 -2.72 13.46
N ILE A 263 1.61 -3.06 12.67
CA ILE A 263 3.00 -2.83 13.03
C ILE A 263 3.68 -2.12 11.84
N PRO A 264 4.16 -0.86 12.00
CA PRO A 264 4.83 -0.14 10.92
C PRO A 264 6.22 -0.72 10.65
N ILE A 265 6.64 -0.72 9.39
CA ILE A 265 8.01 -1.06 9.01
C ILE A 265 8.95 0.05 9.48
N LYS A 266 9.98 -0.32 10.26
CA LYS A 266 10.96 0.63 10.80
C LYS A 266 11.63 1.45 9.70
N GLY A 267 11.63 2.78 9.86
CA GLY A 267 12.24 3.71 8.92
C GLY A 267 11.40 4.03 7.68
N GLN A 268 10.21 3.46 7.53
CA GLN A 268 9.30 3.77 6.43
C GLN A 268 8.28 4.84 6.87
N PHE A 269 8.53 6.08 6.48
CA PHE A 269 7.75 7.26 6.91
C PHE A 269 6.25 7.12 6.63
N GLU A 270 5.87 6.61 5.46
CA GLU A 270 4.48 6.35 5.10
C GLU A 270 3.78 5.45 6.12
N GLN A 271 4.40 4.33 6.48
CA GLN A 271 3.77 3.40 7.43
C GLN A 271 3.66 3.98 8.85
N TYR A 272 4.55 4.87 9.24
CA TYR A 272 4.38 5.61 10.50
C TYR A 272 3.22 6.61 10.43
N CYS A 273 2.98 7.25 9.29
CA CYS A 273 1.81 8.10 9.08
C CYS A 273 0.51 7.27 9.13
N ASN A 274 0.48 6.13 8.45
CA ASN A 274 -0.65 5.21 8.48
C ASN A 274 -0.92 4.68 9.89
N TYR A 275 0.13 4.30 10.61
CA TYR A 275 0.05 3.87 12.01
C TYR A 275 -0.56 4.96 12.90
N ALA A 276 -0.11 6.21 12.76
CA ALA A 276 -0.66 7.33 13.50
C ALA A 276 -2.15 7.57 13.18
N ALA A 277 -2.54 7.47 11.91
CA ALA A 277 -3.92 7.62 11.49
C ALA A 277 -4.81 6.48 12.00
N LEU A 278 -4.38 5.23 11.85
CA LEU A 278 -5.10 4.04 12.33
C LEU A 278 -5.24 4.06 13.86
N THR A 279 -4.19 4.44 14.59
CA THR A 279 -4.24 4.59 16.05
C THR A 279 -5.23 5.68 16.47
N LYS A 280 -5.27 6.82 15.75
CA LYS A 280 -6.25 7.88 15.99
C LYS A 280 -7.68 7.41 15.76
N MET A 281 -7.91 6.48 14.84
CA MET A 281 -9.20 5.82 14.63
C MET A 281 -9.52 4.77 15.71
N GLY A 282 -8.57 4.45 16.57
CA GLY A 282 -8.71 3.47 17.66
C GLY A 282 -8.29 2.05 17.28
N VAL A 283 -7.62 1.85 16.13
CA VAL A 283 -7.00 0.58 15.78
C VAL A 283 -5.83 0.28 16.72
N SER A 284 -5.72 -0.96 17.17
CA SER A 284 -4.61 -1.41 18.01
C SER A 284 -3.33 -1.57 17.20
N GLY A 285 -2.18 -1.36 17.85
CA GLY A 285 -0.89 -1.56 17.21
C GLY A 285 0.29 -1.24 18.12
N SER A 286 1.47 -1.51 17.61
CA SER A 286 2.75 -1.14 18.23
C SER A 286 3.85 -0.96 17.18
N GLU A 287 4.95 -0.32 17.54
CA GLU A 287 6.10 -0.15 16.64
C GLU A 287 6.96 -1.41 16.51
N ASP A 288 6.70 -2.44 17.33
CA ASP A 288 7.40 -3.72 17.37
C ASP A 288 6.45 -4.88 17.71
N LEU A 289 6.93 -6.10 17.54
CA LEU A 289 6.23 -7.31 17.99
C LEU A 289 6.29 -7.41 19.53
N ASN A 290 5.19 -7.06 20.20
CA ASN A 290 5.08 -7.04 21.65
C ASN A 290 3.96 -7.97 22.13
N VAL A 291 4.33 -9.05 22.83
CA VAL A 291 3.40 -10.09 23.30
C VAL A 291 2.28 -9.52 24.15
N SER A 292 2.60 -8.66 25.13
CA SER A 292 1.59 -8.10 26.05
C SER A 292 0.58 -7.21 25.32
N LYS A 293 1.06 -6.37 24.37
CA LYS A 293 0.16 -5.52 23.57
C LYS A 293 -0.73 -6.33 22.62
N ILE A 294 -0.19 -7.42 22.06
CA ILE A 294 -0.96 -8.33 21.19
C ILE A 294 -2.03 -9.05 22.01
N ARG A 295 -1.72 -9.53 23.24
CA ARG A 295 -2.73 -10.11 24.15
C ARG A 295 -3.83 -9.11 24.48
N ASN A 296 -3.48 -7.90 24.89
CA ASN A 296 -4.46 -6.85 25.19
C ASN A 296 -5.37 -6.55 24.00
N TRP A 297 -4.84 -6.60 22.76
CA TRP A 297 -5.66 -6.46 21.56
C TRP A 297 -6.63 -7.64 21.38
N ILE A 298 -6.17 -8.87 21.56
CA ILE A 298 -7.02 -10.06 21.49
C ILE A 298 -8.15 -9.98 22.52
N ASP A 299 -7.80 -9.66 23.75
CA ASP A 299 -8.75 -9.57 24.88
C ASP A 299 -9.78 -8.44 24.70
N SER A 300 -9.37 -7.36 24.02
CA SER A 300 -10.25 -6.20 23.78
C SER A 300 -11.44 -6.52 22.87
N GLN A 301 -11.36 -7.54 22.02
CA GLN A 301 -12.34 -7.91 20.99
C GLN A 301 -12.83 -6.71 20.16
N LYS A 302 -11.99 -5.67 20.06
CA LYS A 302 -12.37 -4.40 19.46
C LYS A 302 -12.38 -4.47 17.94
N ILE A 303 -13.51 -4.12 17.34
CA ILE A 303 -13.68 -3.96 15.91
C ILE A 303 -13.91 -2.48 15.62
N ILE A 304 -13.16 -1.93 14.66
CA ILE A 304 -13.37 -0.57 14.17
C ILE A 304 -14.24 -0.66 12.92
N THR A 305 -15.36 0.03 12.94
CA THR A 305 -16.25 0.13 11.78
C THR A 305 -15.89 1.33 10.93
N VAL A 306 -15.89 1.12 9.61
CA VAL A 306 -15.67 2.15 8.60
C VAL A 306 -16.78 2.05 7.56
N ASP A 307 -17.06 3.17 6.92
CA ASP A 307 -17.96 3.25 5.77
C ASP A 307 -17.15 3.84 4.60
N PHE A 308 -16.54 2.95 3.81
CA PHE A 308 -15.77 3.33 2.63
C PHE A 308 -16.67 3.26 1.40
N GLU A 309 -17.25 4.41 1.03
CA GLU A 309 -17.97 4.54 -0.24
C GLU A 309 -17.02 4.32 -1.43
N ASP A 310 -17.56 3.74 -2.51
CA ASP A 310 -16.85 3.69 -3.78
C ASP A 310 -16.93 5.05 -4.48
N GLU A 311 -15.85 5.78 -4.43
CA GLU A 311 -15.76 7.13 -5.03
C GLU A 311 -15.05 7.15 -6.39
N SER A 312 -14.86 6.01 -7.02
CA SER A 312 -14.08 5.90 -8.25
C SER A 312 -14.64 6.76 -9.41
N GLU A 313 -15.97 6.93 -9.50
CA GLU A 313 -16.59 7.83 -10.49
C GLU A 313 -16.28 9.30 -10.18
N LYS A 314 -16.40 9.71 -8.92
CA LYS A 314 -16.05 11.08 -8.47
C LYS A 314 -14.57 11.38 -8.73
N ILE A 315 -13.69 10.37 -8.57
CA ILE A 315 -12.25 10.50 -8.85
C ILE A 315 -12.04 10.80 -10.33
N ILE A 316 -12.66 10.02 -11.20
CA ILE A 316 -12.56 10.19 -12.65
C ILE A 316 -13.08 11.58 -13.04
N GLU A 317 -14.27 11.95 -12.61
CA GLU A 317 -14.85 13.25 -12.86
C GLU A 317 -13.91 14.39 -12.41
N LYS A 318 -13.36 14.31 -11.20
CA LYS A 318 -12.47 15.33 -10.64
C LYS A 318 -11.15 15.44 -11.39
N VAL A 319 -10.59 14.31 -11.86
CA VAL A 319 -9.39 14.27 -12.68
C VAL A 319 -9.61 14.98 -14.02
N PHE A 320 -10.78 14.84 -14.64
CA PHE A 320 -11.08 15.46 -15.93
C PHE A 320 -11.54 16.92 -15.80
N ILE A 321 -12.41 17.28 -14.86
CA ILE A 321 -12.93 18.65 -14.69
C ILE A 321 -11.81 19.64 -14.39
N ASN A 322 -10.85 19.27 -13.55
CA ASN A 322 -9.77 20.18 -13.17
C ASN A 322 -8.62 20.22 -14.19
N ASN A 323 -8.75 19.50 -15.29
CA ASN A 323 -7.80 19.51 -16.40
C ASN A 323 -8.56 19.51 -17.74
N PRO A 324 -9.35 20.58 -17.98
CA PRO A 324 -9.94 20.75 -19.31
C PRO A 324 -8.80 20.85 -20.33
N LEU A 325 -8.94 20.12 -21.42
CA LEU A 325 -8.01 20.09 -22.56
C LEU A 325 -7.78 21.46 -23.15
#